data_62d9113d1570ccb8885dec59ad6730cc
#
_entry.id   62d9113d1570ccb8885dec59ad6730cc
#
_cell.length_a   1.000
_cell.length_b   1.000
_cell.length_c   1.000
_cell.angle_alpha   90.00
_cell.angle_beta   90.00
_cell.angle_gamma   90.00
#
_symmetry.space_group_name_H-M   'P 1'
#
loop_
_entity.id
_entity.type
_entity.pdbx_description
1 polymer ?
#
loop_
_entity_poly.entity_id
_entity_poly.type
_entity_poly.pdbx_seq_one_letter_code
_entity_poly.pdbx_strand_id
1 'polypeptide(L)'
;MEKINKYLELSAFSLNKEKKSKVFFDLIKSLTRHHYNNSAEYKKILDVMLGNLNFKSLNEVPFLPTLLFKNSHIKSVNTDKVIKTLTSSGTSGNSSKIFLDKINANNQTKVLNKIISTT
;
A
#
# COMPACT_ATOMS: atom_id res chain seq x y z
N MET A 1 5.58 -9.90 2.14
CA MET A 1 6.58 -9.02 1.51
C MET A 1 7.42 -9.71 0.43
N GLU A 2 7.86 -10.94 0.60
CA GLU A 2 8.58 -11.68 -0.47
C GLU A 2 7.81 -11.79 -1.79
N LYS A 3 6.49 -11.90 -1.75
CA LYS A 3 5.66 -11.99 -2.97
C LYS A 3 5.74 -10.76 -3.87
N ILE A 4 5.99 -9.57 -3.32
CA ILE A 4 6.07 -8.32 -4.11
C ILE A 4 7.35 -8.30 -4.92
N ASN A 5 8.47 -8.75 -4.35
CA ASN A 5 9.78 -8.65 -4.99
C ASN A 5 9.82 -9.32 -6.37
N LYS A 6 9.20 -10.50 -6.53
CA LYS A 6 9.17 -11.18 -7.83
C LYS A 6 8.44 -10.38 -8.92
N TYR A 7 7.45 -9.55 -8.55
CA TYR A 7 6.74 -8.72 -9.52
C TYR A 7 7.52 -7.44 -9.86
N LEU A 8 8.39 -6.98 -8.96
CA LEU A 8 9.30 -5.87 -9.25
C LEU A 8 10.34 -6.22 -10.31
N GLU A 9 10.64 -7.51 -10.51
CA GLU A 9 11.57 -7.99 -11.54
C GLU A 9 10.92 -8.15 -12.93
N LEU A 10 9.60 -8.18 -13.02
CA LEU A 10 8.91 -8.27 -14.31
C LEU A 10 9.10 -7.01 -15.15
N SER A 11 9.16 -7.18 -16.46
CA SER A 11 9.12 -6.05 -17.39
C SER A 11 7.81 -5.28 -17.26
N ALA A 12 7.85 -3.97 -17.37
CA ALA A 12 6.65 -3.14 -17.39
C ALA A 12 5.73 -3.62 -18.55
N PHE A 13 4.41 -3.66 -18.27
CA PHE A 13 3.38 -4.10 -19.23
C PHE A 13 3.48 -5.55 -19.72
N SER A 14 4.28 -6.40 -19.06
CA SER A 14 4.47 -7.81 -19.48
C SER A 14 3.28 -8.73 -19.17
N LEU A 15 2.38 -8.33 -18.27
CA LEU A 15 1.21 -9.11 -17.90
C LEU A 15 -0.02 -8.70 -18.72
N ASN A 16 -0.76 -9.67 -19.24
CA ASN A 16 -2.08 -9.41 -19.82
C ASN A 16 -3.09 -9.01 -18.72
N LYS A 17 -4.25 -8.47 -19.14
CA LYS A 17 -5.28 -7.95 -18.22
C LYS A 17 -5.73 -8.97 -17.18
N GLU A 18 -5.94 -10.21 -17.59
CA GLU A 18 -6.46 -11.28 -16.74
C GLU A 18 -5.45 -11.68 -15.65
N LYS A 19 -4.22 -11.97 -16.05
CA LYS A 19 -3.11 -12.26 -15.12
C LYS A 19 -2.84 -11.10 -14.19
N LYS A 20 -2.85 -9.87 -14.71
CA LYS A 20 -2.64 -8.66 -13.93
C LYS A 20 -3.72 -8.49 -12.85
N SER A 21 -4.99 -8.69 -13.18
CA SER A 21 -6.10 -8.59 -12.21
C SER A 21 -5.98 -9.61 -11.09
N LYS A 22 -5.64 -10.85 -11.43
CA LYS A 22 -5.41 -11.91 -10.43
C LYS A 22 -4.25 -11.60 -9.50
N VAL A 23 -3.10 -11.23 -10.06
CA VAL A 23 -1.91 -10.85 -9.29
C VAL A 23 -2.21 -9.66 -8.38
N PHE A 24 -2.88 -8.65 -8.90
CA PHE A 24 -3.24 -7.46 -8.14
C PHE A 24 -4.18 -7.80 -6.97
N PHE A 25 -5.19 -8.62 -7.21
CA PHE A 25 -6.10 -9.07 -6.15
C PHE A 25 -5.38 -9.85 -5.05
N ASP A 26 -4.53 -10.81 -5.42
CA ASP A 26 -3.76 -11.61 -4.46
C ASP A 26 -2.79 -10.73 -3.62
N LEU A 27 -2.16 -9.74 -4.25
CA LEU A 27 -1.28 -8.79 -3.56
C LEU A 27 -2.07 -7.89 -2.60
N ILE A 28 -3.18 -7.30 -3.05
CA ILE A 28 -4.03 -6.44 -2.21
C ILE A 28 -4.58 -7.21 -1.02
N LYS A 29 -5.02 -8.44 -1.22
CA LYS A 29 -5.49 -9.32 -0.15
C LYS A 29 -4.41 -9.58 0.89
N SER A 30 -3.19 -9.86 0.43
CA SER A 30 -2.02 -10.08 1.29
C SER A 30 -1.63 -8.80 2.06
N LEU A 31 -1.61 -7.65 1.38
CA LEU A 31 -1.31 -6.35 1.98
C LEU A 31 -2.35 -5.92 3.01
N THR A 32 -3.63 -6.10 2.70
CA THR A 32 -4.72 -5.79 3.64
C THR A 32 -4.56 -6.58 4.93
N ARG A 33 -4.27 -7.88 4.84
CA ARG A 33 -4.02 -8.72 6.01
C ARG A 33 -2.76 -8.30 6.77
N HIS A 34 -1.69 -7.96 6.06
CA HIS A 34 -0.46 -7.44 6.67
C HIS A 34 -0.72 -6.17 7.47
N HIS A 35 -1.40 -5.19 6.87
CA HIS A 35 -1.70 -3.92 7.53
C HIS A 35 -2.69 -4.09 8.68
N TYR A 36 -3.68 -4.96 8.54
CA TYR A 36 -4.60 -5.30 9.63
C TYR A 36 -3.87 -5.83 10.86
N ASN A 37 -2.86 -6.68 10.67
CA ASN A 37 -2.10 -7.27 11.77
C ASN A 37 -1.04 -6.33 12.38
N ASN A 38 -0.61 -5.31 11.64
CA ASN A 38 0.52 -4.46 12.04
C ASN A 38 0.17 -2.98 12.26
N SER A 39 -1.08 -2.59 12.07
CA SER A 39 -1.55 -1.22 12.33
C SER A 39 -2.82 -1.26 13.16
N ALA A 40 -2.72 -0.80 14.41
CA ALA A 40 -3.87 -0.75 15.32
C ALA A 40 -4.98 0.17 14.81
N GLU A 41 -4.61 1.31 14.22
CA GLU A 41 -5.56 2.26 13.63
C GLU A 41 -6.28 1.66 12.43
N TYR A 42 -5.55 1.03 11.52
CA TYR A 42 -6.13 0.36 10.36
C TYR A 42 -7.06 -0.77 10.76
N LYS A 43 -6.63 -1.58 11.73
CA LYS A 43 -7.46 -2.66 12.28
C LYS A 43 -8.79 -2.16 12.82
N LYS A 44 -8.79 -1.11 13.65
CA LYS A 44 -10.01 -0.51 14.20
C LYS A 44 -10.97 -0.05 13.09
N ILE A 45 -10.45 0.58 12.04
CA ILE A 45 -11.24 1.04 10.91
C ILE A 45 -11.87 -0.14 10.18
N LEU A 46 -11.11 -1.18 9.87
CA LEU A 46 -11.63 -2.35 9.16
C LEU A 46 -12.62 -3.17 9.98
N ASP A 47 -12.42 -3.31 11.29
CA ASP A 47 -13.38 -4.01 12.18
C ASP A 47 -14.75 -3.33 12.15
N VAL A 48 -14.80 -2.00 12.07
CA VAL A 48 -16.04 -1.24 11.92
C VAL A 48 -16.64 -1.38 10.52
N MET A 49 -15.82 -1.35 9.46
CA MET A 49 -16.30 -1.33 8.07
C MET A 49 -16.75 -2.70 7.57
N LEU A 50 -16.02 -3.76 7.92
CA LEU A 50 -16.16 -5.06 7.27
C LEU A 50 -16.66 -6.17 8.19
N GLY A 51 -16.38 -6.11 9.47
CA GLY A 51 -16.61 -7.19 10.42
C GLY A 51 -15.73 -8.44 10.22
N ASN A 52 -15.18 -8.65 9.01
CA ASN A 52 -14.23 -9.72 8.72
C ASN A 52 -13.36 -9.37 7.49
N LEU A 53 -12.29 -10.15 7.26
CA LEU A 53 -11.36 -9.96 6.13
C LEU A 53 -11.62 -10.93 4.96
N ASN A 54 -12.82 -11.49 4.84
CA ASN A 54 -13.16 -12.47 3.80
C ASN A 54 -13.78 -11.79 2.59
N PHE A 55 -13.01 -11.05 1.82
CA PHE A 55 -13.43 -10.54 0.51
C PHE A 55 -12.98 -11.47 -0.62
N LYS A 56 -13.85 -11.63 -1.62
CA LYS A 56 -13.69 -12.59 -2.73
C LYS A 56 -13.36 -11.94 -4.06
N SER A 57 -13.53 -10.62 -4.16
CA SER A 57 -13.31 -9.85 -5.38
C SER A 57 -12.69 -8.49 -5.08
N LEU A 58 -12.15 -7.82 -6.11
CA LEU A 58 -11.61 -6.46 -6.00
C LEU A 58 -12.66 -5.45 -5.53
N ASN A 59 -13.92 -5.66 -5.88
CA ASN A 59 -15.01 -4.76 -5.50
C ASN A 59 -15.34 -4.81 -4.00
N GLU A 60 -14.94 -5.88 -3.33
CA GLU A 60 -15.14 -6.06 -1.89
C GLU A 60 -13.92 -5.61 -1.06
N VAL A 61 -12.81 -5.28 -1.73
CA VAL A 61 -11.59 -4.82 -1.04
C VAL A 61 -11.88 -3.50 -0.33
N PRO A 62 -11.54 -3.39 0.96
CA PRO A 62 -11.74 -2.14 1.69
C PRO A 62 -10.85 -1.03 1.15
N PHE A 63 -11.39 0.17 1.11
CA PHE A 63 -10.62 1.37 0.79
C PHE A 63 -10.74 2.38 1.93
N LEU A 64 -9.70 3.19 2.10
CA LEU A 64 -9.69 4.26 3.08
C LEU A 64 -9.79 5.61 2.38
N PRO A 65 -10.65 6.52 2.86
CA PRO A 65 -10.61 7.91 2.41
C PRO A 65 -9.23 8.54 2.66
N THR A 66 -8.70 9.26 1.70
CA THR A 66 -7.39 9.93 1.82
C THR A 66 -7.33 10.93 2.98
N LEU A 67 -8.47 11.45 3.40
CA LEU A 67 -8.60 12.35 4.55
C LEU A 67 -8.09 11.73 5.85
N LEU A 68 -8.20 10.41 6.00
CA LEU A 68 -7.69 9.70 7.19
C LEU A 68 -6.17 9.83 7.32
N PHE A 69 -5.43 9.89 6.21
CA PHE A 69 -3.98 10.07 6.21
C PHE A 69 -3.54 11.50 6.54
N LYS A 70 -4.46 12.46 6.53
CA LYS A 70 -4.21 13.82 7.02
C LYS A 70 -4.34 13.94 8.53
N ASN A 71 -5.33 13.24 9.09
CA ASN A 71 -5.73 13.38 10.48
C ASN A 71 -5.17 12.29 11.40
N SER A 72 -4.66 11.20 10.82
CA SER A 72 -4.16 10.04 11.58
C SER A 72 -2.83 9.54 11.03
N HIS A 73 -1.96 9.08 11.90
CA HIS A 73 -0.69 8.48 11.52
C HIS A 73 -0.88 6.97 11.27
N ILE A 74 -1.55 6.62 10.15
CA ILE A 74 -1.78 5.23 9.77
C ILE A 74 -0.48 4.65 9.21
N LYS A 75 0.11 3.72 9.95
CA LYS A 75 1.35 3.03 9.56
C LYS A 75 1.40 1.63 10.14
N SER A 76 2.12 0.75 9.46
CA SER A 76 2.34 -0.65 9.86
C SER A 76 3.79 -0.95 10.20
N VAL A 77 4.60 0.09 10.35
CA VAL A 77 6.01 0.00 10.76
C VAL A 77 6.22 0.77 12.04
N ASN A 78 7.16 0.32 12.85
CA ASN A 78 7.54 1.04 14.06
C ASN A 78 8.17 2.39 13.70
N THR A 79 7.97 3.39 14.53
CA THR A 79 8.44 4.76 14.29
C THR A 79 9.96 4.84 14.10
N ASP A 80 10.71 4.04 14.84
CA ASP A 80 12.18 3.93 14.76
C ASP A 80 12.69 3.36 13.42
N LYS A 81 11.83 2.67 12.67
CA LYS A 81 12.16 2.10 11.35
C LYS A 81 11.74 2.99 10.18
N VAL A 82 11.03 4.08 10.44
CA VAL A 82 10.66 5.04 9.41
C VAL A 82 11.88 5.84 8.98
N ILE A 83 12.28 5.72 7.72
CA ILE A 83 13.42 6.48 7.16
C ILE A 83 12.98 7.62 6.27
N LYS A 84 11.74 7.60 5.79
CA LYS A 84 11.21 8.62 4.87
C LYS A 84 9.73 8.84 5.13
N THR A 85 9.33 10.10 5.16
CA THR A 85 7.92 10.51 5.19
C THR A 85 7.60 11.25 3.91
N LEU A 86 6.62 10.74 3.16
CA LEU A 86 6.07 11.44 2.00
C LEU A 86 4.89 12.29 2.45
N THR A 87 4.85 13.53 2.01
CA THR A 87 3.76 14.46 2.30
C THR A 87 3.13 14.95 1.01
N SER A 88 1.80 15.06 0.99
CA SER A 88 1.11 15.73 -0.10
C SER A 88 1.30 17.25 0.00
N SER A 89 1.27 17.97 -1.13
CA SER A 89 1.18 19.43 -1.16
C SER A 89 -0.18 19.85 -0.61
N GLY A 90 -0.25 20.14 0.69
CA GLY A 90 -1.48 20.58 1.33
C GLY A 90 -1.73 22.08 1.10
N THR A 91 -2.71 22.44 0.29
CA THR A 91 -3.19 23.82 0.16
C THR A 91 -4.06 24.26 1.35
N SER A 92 -4.47 23.34 2.22
CA SER A 92 -5.42 23.57 3.33
C SER A 92 -4.86 23.30 4.74
N GLY A 93 -3.55 23.42 4.94
CA GLY A 93 -2.90 23.36 6.26
C GLY A 93 -2.46 21.97 6.73
N ASN A 94 -3.23 20.91 6.49
CA ASN A 94 -2.86 19.53 6.85
C ASN A 94 -2.57 18.71 5.60
N SER A 95 -1.32 18.23 5.44
CA SER A 95 -0.94 17.32 4.37
C SER A 95 -1.10 15.85 4.79
N SER A 96 -1.46 14.98 3.84
CA SER A 96 -1.42 13.53 4.05
C SER A 96 0.03 13.10 4.27
N LYS A 97 0.23 12.16 5.18
CA LYS A 97 1.57 11.61 5.50
C LYS A 97 1.59 10.11 5.25
N ILE A 98 2.61 9.66 4.52
CA ILE A 98 2.89 8.25 4.27
C ILE A 98 4.30 7.94 4.77
N PHE A 99 4.41 6.94 5.62
CA PHE A 99 5.65 6.56 6.29
C PHE A 99 6.27 5.35 5.61
N LEU A 100 7.54 5.46 5.23
CA LEU A 100 8.28 4.40 4.55
C LEU A 100 9.44 3.92 5.40
N ASP A 101 9.55 2.60 5.55
CA ASP A 101 10.78 1.95 5.99
C ASP A 101 11.79 1.82 4.84
N LYS A 102 12.99 1.31 5.15
CA LYS A 102 14.07 1.15 4.17
C LYS A 102 13.67 0.26 3.00
N ILE A 103 12.93 -0.82 3.24
CA ILE A 103 12.53 -1.78 2.21
C ILE A 103 11.55 -1.12 1.23
N ASN A 104 10.51 -0.46 1.75
CA ASN A 104 9.50 0.18 0.93
C ASN A 104 10.06 1.41 0.18
N ALA A 105 10.94 2.18 0.80
CA ALA A 105 11.61 3.28 0.13
C ALA A 105 12.47 2.79 -1.06
N ASN A 106 13.23 1.71 -0.87
CA ASN A 106 14.02 1.09 -1.95
C ASN A 106 13.14 0.52 -3.06
N ASN A 107 12.05 -0.16 -2.71
CA ASN A 107 11.11 -0.70 -3.70
C ASN A 107 10.47 0.40 -4.53
N GLN A 108 10.08 1.51 -3.91
CA GLN A 108 9.55 2.67 -4.62
C GLN A 108 10.56 3.22 -5.64
N THR A 109 11.82 3.37 -5.24
CA THR A 109 12.90 3.84 -6.13
C THR A 109 13.12 2.88 -7.30
N LYS A 110 13.14 1.57 -7.06
CA LYS A 110 13.27 0.55 -8.12
C LYS A 110 12.13 0.64 -9.13
N VAL A 111 10.89 0.75 -8.67
CA VAL A 111 9.71 0.86 -9.55
C VAL A 111 9.79 2.13 -10.41
N LEU A 112 10.09 3.27 -9.80
CA LEU A 112 10.21 4.54 -10.52
C LEU A 112 11.31 4.48 -11.58
N ASN A 113 12.49 3.97 -11.24
CA ASN A 113 13.58 3.81 -12.19
C ASN A 113 13.18 2.90 -13.36
N LYS A 114 12.47 1.81 -13.09
CA LYS A 114 12.00 0.89 -14.12
C LYS A 114 10.99 1.52 -15.07
N ILE A 115 10.04 2.29 -14.53
CA ILE A 115 9.05 3.02 -15.35
C ILE A 115 9.76 4.06 -16.24
N ILE A 116 10.67 4.85 -15.67
CA ILE A 116 11.41 5.88 -16.41
C ILE A 116 12.29 5.26 -17.50
N SER A 117 12.97 4.16 -17.23
CA SER A 117 13.85 3.49 -18.20
C SER A 117 13.09 2.77 -19.32
N THR A 118 11.78 2.54 -19.17
CA THR A 118 10.95 1.89 -20.20
C THR A 118 10.35 2.91 -21.18
N THR A 119 10.34 4.17 -20.82
CA THR A 119 9.90 5.28 -21.67
C THR A 119 11.10 5.89 -22.41
#